data_5c26a40022c5d390d86f40b1fad6b0bf
#
_entry.id   5c26a40022c5d390d86f40b1fad6b0bf
#
_cell.length_a   1.000
_cell.length_b   1.000
_cell.length_c   1.000
_cell.angle_alpha   90.00
_cell.angle_beta   90.00
_cell.angle_gamma   90.00
#
_symmetry.space_group_name_H-M   'P 1'
#
loop_
_entity.id
_entity.type
_entity.pdbx_description
1 polymer ?
#
loop_
_entity_poly.entity_id
_entity_poly.type
_entity_poly.pdbx_seq_one_letter_code
_entity_poly.pdbx_strand_id
1 'polypeptide(L)'
;MSLNFIERINNSKELRQNLKLSHLTIEHVAIDLNTSVQKINQILELDHVSPEDPWILKEHLSNKLQSQGIIGYPYSKLVGDFRDYWFLDTKKIANQQLSK
;
A
#
# COMPACT_ATOMS: atom_id res chain seq x y z
N MET A 1 -9.43 -4.61 -12.20
CA MET A 1 -9.83 -3.24 -12.57
C MET A 1 -8.69 -2.29 -12.38
N SER A 2 -8.41 -1.49 -13.39
CA SER A 2 -7.36 -0.49 -13.29
C SER A 2 -7.95 0.83 -12.81
N LEU A 3 -7.16 1.59 -12.07
CA LEU A 3 -7.53 2.93 -11.67
C LEU A 3 -7.37 3.88 -12.85
N ASN A 4 -8.21 4.91 -12.94
CA ASN A 4 -8.00 5.94 -13.93
C ASN A 4 -6.82 6.84 -13.49
N PHE A 5 -6.41 7.75 -14.36
CA PHE A 5 -5.22 8.59 -14.15
C PHE A 5 -5.33 9.41 -12.85
N ILE A 6 -6.49 10.03 -12.60
CA ILE A 6 -6.69 10.87 -11.42
C ILE A 6 -6.68 10.02 -10.15
N GLU A 7 -7.32 8.86 -10.20
CA GLU A 7 -7.34 7.94 -9.06
C GLU A 7 -5.95 7.43 -8.72
N ARG A 8 -5.13 7.16 -9.72
CA ARG A 8 -3.74 6.75 -9.51
C ARG A 8 -2.94 7.83 -8.80
N ILE A 9 -3.09 9.09 -9.24
CA ILE A 9 -2.39 10.22 -8.60
C ILE A 9 -2.82 10.35 -7.15
N ASN A 10 -4.13 10.28 -6.87
CA ASN A 10 -4.65 10.43 -5.51
C ASN A 10 -4.18 9.31 -4.61
N ASN A 11 -4.24 8.07 -5.06
CA ASN A 11 -3.78 6.93 -4.27
C ASN A 11 -2.28 6.99 -4.01
N SER A 12 -1.50 7.41 -5.00
CA SER A 12 -0.06 7.59 -4.84
C SER A 12 0.24 8.60 -3.74
N LYS A 13 -0.44 9.74 -3.76
CA LYS A 13 -0.27 10.78 -2.74
C LYS A 13 -0.65 10.27 -1.35
N GLU A 14 -1.75 9.53 -1.27
CA GLU A 14 -2.25 9.01 0.00
C GLU A 14 -1.27 7.98 0.60
N LEU A 15 -0.75 7.09 -0.23
CA LEU A 15 0.26 6.13 0.22
C LEU A 15 1.54 6.84 0.68
N ARG A 16 2.01 7.82 -0.07
CA ARG A 16 3.21 8.57 0.29
C ARG A 16 3.02 9.37 1.57
N GLN A 17 1.83 9.95 1.77
CA GLN A 17 1.52 10.70 2.96
C GLN A 17 1.53 9.81 4.20
N ASN A 18 0.96 8.61 4.10
CA ASN A 18 0.97 7.67 5.21
C ASN A 18 2.37 7.13 5.50
N LEU A 19 3.16 6.92 4.46
CA LEU A 19 4.57 6.54 4.65
C LEU A 19 5.32 7.62 5.43
N LYS A 20 5.11 8.88 5.08
CA LYS A 20 5.73 10.00 5.76
C LYS A 20 5.29 10.08 7.23
N LEU A 21 4.00 9.89 7.49
CA LEU A 21 3.46 9.92 8.86
C LEU A 21 4.05 8.80 9.71
N SER A 22 4.35 7.65 9.12
CA SER A 22 4.89 6.50 9.84
C SER A 22 6.35 6.67 10.21
N HIS A 23 7.04 7.66 9.64
CA HIS A 23 8.48 7.89 9.79
C HIS A 23 9.35 6.73 9.28
N LEU A 24 8.78 5.84 8.47
CA LEU A 24 9.53 4.75 7.85
C LEU A 24 10.19 5.24 6.56
N THR A 25 11.34 4.65 6.25
CA THR A 25 11.99 4.87 4.95
C THR A 25 11.50 3.82 3.95
N ILE A 26 11.68 4.11 2.67
CA ILE A 26 11.36 3.14 1.62
C ILE A 26 12.19 1.87 1.80
N GLU A 27 13.45 2.01 2.18
CA GLU A 27 14.35 0.88 2.44
C GLU A 27 13.85 0.01 3.58
N HIS A 28 13.36 0.62 4.64
CA HIS A 28 12.82 -0.11 5.79
C HIS A 28 11.58 -0.91 5.39
N VAL A 29 10.67 -0.29 4.65
CA VAL A 29 9.46 -0.95 4.16
C VAL A 29 9.82 -2.11 3.23
N ALA A 30 10.83 -1.93 2.36
CA ALA A 30 11.28 -2.98 1.46
C ALA A 30 11.80 -4.19 2.24
N ILE A 31 12.55 -3.96 3.30
CA ILE A 31 13.03 -5.04 4.17
C ILE A 31 11.85 -5.74 4.84
N ASP A 32 10.93 -4.98 5.41
CA ASP A 32 9.77 -5.52 6.13
C ASP A 32 8.89 -6.38 5.21
N LEU A 33 8.72 -5.98 3.96
CA LEU A 33 7.89 -6.70 2.99
C LEU A 33 8.70 -7.68 2.14
N ASN A 34 9.99 -7.86 2.46
CA ASN A 34 10.87 -8.80 1.77
C ASN A 34 10.94 -8.54 0.27
N THR A 35 11.16 -7.30 -0.10
CA THR A 35 11.22 -6.88 -1.49
C THR A 35 12.32 -5.82 -1.69
N SER A 36 12.37 -5.21 -2.87
CA SER A 36 13.36 -4.19 -3.20
C SER A 36 12.80 -2.78 -3.08
N VAL A 37 13.70 -1.81 -2.91
CA VAL A 37 13.34 -0.39 -2.93
C VAL A 37 12.65 -0.04 -4.24
N GLN A 38 13.14 -0.60 -5.35
CA GLN A 38 12.54 -0.36 -6.66
C GLN A 38 11.09 -0.80 -6.70
N LYS A 39 10.79 -1.98 -6.11
CA LYS A 39 9.40 -2.48 -6.07
C LYS A 39 8.50 -1.56 -5.25
N ILE A 40 8.98 -1.08 -4.10
CA ILE A 40 8.20 -0.15 -3.27
C ILE A 40 7.92 1.14 -4.04
N ASN A 41 8.91 1.68 -4.76
CA ASN A 41 8.70 2.86 -5.58
C ASN A 41 7.65 2.62 -6.67
N GLN A 42 7.67 1.45 -7.31
CA GLN A 42 6.66 1.10 -8.31
C GLN A 42 5.26 1.07 -7.70
N ILE A 43 5.12 0.54 -6.49
CA ILE A 43 3.84 0.49 -5.80
C ILE A 43 3.36 1.90 -5.46
N LEU A 44 4.26 2.75 -4.96
CA LEU A 44 3.92 4.13 -4.63
C LEU A 44 3.45 4.92 -5.86
N GLU A 45 3.99 4.60 -7.03
CA GLU A 45 3.60 5.23 -8.29
C GLU A 45 2.44 4.51 -8.96
N LEU A 46 2.04 3.34 -8.43
CA LEU A 46 0.99 2.48 -8.99
C LEU A 46 1.28 2.12 -10.45
N ASP A 47 2.55 1.83 -10.74
CA ASP A 47 3.06 1.55 -12.07
C ASP A 47 3.31 0.05 -12.24
N HIS A 48 2.54 -0.58 -13.12
CA HIS A 48 2.68 -2.00 -13.48
C HIS A 48 2.71 -2.94 -12.26
N VAL A 49 1.82 -2.70 -11.29
CA VAL A 49 1.71 -3.54 -10.10
C VAL A 49 0.37 -4.26 -10.08
N SER A 50 0.31 -5.39 -9.37
CA SER A 50 -0.96 -6.11 -9.20
C SER A 50 -1.91 -5.31 -8.30
N PRO A 51 -3.23 -5.55 -8.41
CA PRO A 51 -4.20 -4.85 -7.55
C PRO A 51 -3.95 -5.05 -6.05
N GLU A 52 -3.37 -6.19 -5.67
CA GLU A 52 -3.07 -6.50 -4.26
C GLU A 52 -1.93 -5.68 -3.69
N ASP A 53 -0.97 -5.26 -4.52
CA ASP A 53 0.24 -4.60 -4.04
C ASP A 53 -0.04 -3.30 -3.26
N PRO A 54 -0.85 -2.36 -3.76
CA PRO A 54 -1.17 -1.17 -2.97
C PRO A 54 -1.89 -1.50 -1.66
N TRP A 55 -2.74 -2.53 -1.66
CA TRP A 55 -3.43 -2.96 -0.44
C TRP A 55 -2.45 -3.51 0.59
N ILE A 56 -1.44 -4.27 0.14
CA ILE A 56 -0.41 -4.81 1.03
C ILE A 56 0.37 -3.67 1.65
N LEU A 57 0.78 -2.69 0.86
CA LEU A 57 1.50 -1.53 1.38
C LEU A 57 0.63 -0.72 2.34
N LYS A 58 -0.63 -0.48 1.98
CA LYS A 58 -1.58 0.22 2.84
C LYS A 58 -1.71 -0.47 4.20
N GLU A 59 -1.89 -1.80 4.19
CA GLU A 59 -2.06 -2.56 5.42
C GLU A 59 -0.82 -2.50 6.29
N HIS A 60 0.36 -2.58 5.67
CA HIS A 60 1.62 -2.48 6.41
C HIS A 60 1.75 -1.10 7.07
N LEU A 61 1.48 -0.03 6.32
CA LEU A 61 1.55 1.33 6.86
C LEU A 61 0.51 1.56 7.94
N SER A 62 -0.71 1.06 7.75
CA SER A 62 -1.78 1.20 8.75
C SER A 62 -1.41 0.52 10.05
N ASN A 63 -0.84 -0.67 9.98
CA ASN A 63 -0.39 -1.40 11.17
C ASN A 63 0.71 -0.65 11.91
N LYS A 64 1.65 -0.06 11.18
CA LYS A 64 2.73 0.72 11.79
C LYS A 64 2.20 1.99 12.45
N LEU A 65 1.33 2.71 11.76
CA LEU A 65 0.73 3.92 12.33
C LEU A 65 -0.08 3.60 13.58
N GLN A 66 -0.84 2.51 13.56
CA GLN A 66 -1.62 2.09 14.71
C GLN A 66 -0.73 1.76 15.89
N SER A 67 0.39 1.08 15.65
CA SER A 67 1.34 0.74 16.72
C SER A 67 2.00 1.98 17.31
N GLN A 68 2.09 3.06 16.56
CA GLN A 68 2.65 4.34 17.00
C GLN A 68 1.60 5.27 17.61
N GLY A 69 0.32 4.87 17.58
CA GLY A 69 -0.77 5.71 18.06
C GLY A 69 -1.09 6.89 17.16
N ILE A 70 -0.74 6.77 15.88
CA ILE A 70 -0.96 7.85 14.90
C ILE A 70 -2.17 7.53 14.02
N ILE A 71 -3.03 8.54 13.83
CA ILE A 71 -4.15 8.41 12.89
C ILE A 71 -3.61 8.67 11.49
N GLY A 72 -3.80 7.70 10.57
CA GLY A 72 -3.29 7.81 9.22
C GLY A 72 -4.10 8.75 8.35
N TYR A 73 -3.51 9.13 7.22
CA TYR A 73 -4.17 9.91 6.20
C TYR A 73 -5.23 9.03 5.50
N PRO A 74 -6.46 9.55 5.28
CA PRO A 74 -7.52 8.73 4.69
C PRO A 74 -7.26 8.38 3.24
N TYR A 75 -7.74 7.20 2.84
CA TYR A 75 -7.64 6.73 1.45
C TYR A 75 -8.97 6.96 0.74
N SER A 76 -8.91 7.34 -0.53
CA SER A 76 -10.12 7.54 -1.33
C SER A 76 -10.58 6.27 -2.04
N LYS A 77 -9.65 5.38 -2.41
CA LYS A 77 -9.97 4.14 -3.14
C LYS A 77 -9.56 2.88 -2.40
N LEU A 78 -8.53 2.93 -1.59
CA LEU A 78 -8.10 1.79 -0.77
C LEU A 78 -8.81 1.84 0.58
N VAL A 79 -10.14 1.93 0.55
CA VAL A 79 -10.96 2.10 1.76
C VAL A 79 -11.65 0.81 2.14
N GLY A 80 -11.94 0.65 3.42
CA GLY A 80 -12.66 -0.50 3.92
C GLY A 80 -11.77 -1.72 4.06
N ASP A 81 -12.42 -2.89 4.08
CA ASP A 81 -11.75 -4.17 4.22
C ASP A 81 -11.48 -4.74 2.84
N PHE A 82 -10.23 -5.13 2.57
CA PHE A 82 -9.86 -5.71 1.29
C PHE A 82 -10.65 -7.01 1.00
N ARG A 83 -11.16 -7.66 2.02
CA ARG A 83 -11.95 -8.90 1.86
C ARG A 83 -13.27 -8.66 1.16
N ASP A 84 -13.74 -7.41 1.13
CA ASP A 84 -14.99 -7.05 0.47
C ASP A 84 -14.84 -6.91 -1.05
N TYR A 85 -13.62 -6.98 -1.56
CA TYR A 85 -13.34 -6.78 -2.99
C TYR A 85 -13.09 -8.13 -3.65
N TRP A 86 -14.03 -8.58 -4.46
CA TRP A 86 -14.00 -9.90 -5.08
C TRP A 86 -12.80 -10.12 -6.01
N PHE A 87 -12.26 -9.07 -6.58
CA PHE A 87 -11.14 -9.18 -7.53
C PHE A 87 -9.78 -9.29 -6.85
N LEU A 88 -9.72 -9.11 -5.55
CA LEU A 88 -8.46 -9.17 -4.81
C LEU A 88 -8.20 -10.58 -4.29
N ASP A 89 -6.94 -11.00 -4.33
CA ASP A 89 -6.50 -12.24 -3.70
C ASP A 89 -6.23 -11.95 -2.23
N THR A 90 -7.20 -12.29 -1.40
CA THR A 90 -7.13 -11.99 0.04
C THR A 90 -5.97 -12.71 0.72
N LYS A 91 -5.59 -13.89 0.23
CA LYS A 91 -4.46 -14.63 0.80
C LYS A 91 -3.14 -13.89 0.59
N LYS A 92 -2.94 -13.33 -0.59
CA LYS A 92 -1.74 -12.55 -0.88
C LYS A 92 -1.65 -11.33 0.01
N ILE A 93 -2.77 -10.63 0.23
CA ILE A 93 -2.79 -9.45 1.09
C ILE A 93 -2.54 -9.84 2.54
N ALA A 94 -3.23 -10.88 3.02
CA ALA A 94 -3.07 -11.33 4.41
C ALA A 94 -1.64 -11.81 4.69
N ASN A 95 -0.99 -12.43 3.71
CA ASN A 95 0.37 -12.94 3.83
C ASN A 95 1.42 -11.92 3.39
N GLN A 96 1.02 -10.74 2.97
CA GLN A 96 1.91 -9.67 2.49
C GLN A 96 2.79 -10.14 1.33
N GLN A 97 2.20 -10.90 0.40
CA GLN A 97 2.92 -11.43 -0.77
C GLN A 97 2.79 -10.46 -1.95
N LEU A 98 3.83 -9.68 -2.17
CA LEU A 98 3.86 -8.75 -3.29
C LEU A 98 4.08 -9.49 -4.62
N SER A 99 3.63 -8.88 -5.70
CA SER A 99 3.90 -9.39 -7.04
C SER A 99 5.39 -9.27 -7.34
N LYS A 100 5.85 -10.11 -8.26
CA LYS A 100 7.27 -10.11 -8.65
C LYS A 100 7.57 -9.02 -9.68
#